data_057133d4f134363951f8e9a6e5f52cc0
#
_entry.id   057133d4f134363951f8e9a6e5f52cc0
#
_cell.length_a   1.000
_cell.length_b   1.000
_cell.length_c   1.000
_cell.angle_alpha   90.00
_cell.angle_beta   90.00
_cell.angle_gamma   90.00
#
_symmetry.space_group_name_H-M   'P 1'
#
loop_
_entity.id
_entity.type
_entity.pdbx_description
1 polymer ?
#
loop_
_entity_poly.entity_id
_entity_poly.type
_entity_poly.pdbx_seq_one_letter_code
_entity_poly.pdbx_strand_id
1 'polypeptide(L)'
;LLAERVDLLQNKNVIVFTYGEPYYLDSTEIAKLTAYYALYDKTQPALDIAARILMQEAQPRGSLPVSLFTVGYDLSKQTAPTPNQIIPIALLTTSMNGLPQSTPEATGSSPVTPVPLFRMGETVSIQAGPLWDKNGHLVPDGTVVRFTTRLAGEDLIIAQPEATTQNG
;
A
#
# COMPACT_ATOMS: atom_id res chain seq x y z
N LEU A 1 4.35 9.04 -34.12
CA LEU A 1 3.37 10.13 -33.91
C LEU A 1 3.84 11.11 -32.84
N LEU A 2 4.18 10.62 -31.65
CA LEU A 2 4.62 11.46 -30.51
C LEU A 2 5.94 12.20 -30.79
N ALA A 3 6.83 11.58 -31.53
CA ALA A 3 8.11 12.20 -31.93
C ALA A 3 7.98 13.14 -33.12
N GLU A 4 7.14 12.80 -34.10
CA GLU A 4 7.11 13.47 -35.42
C GLU A 4 6.04 14.56 -35.53
N ARG A 5 4.97 14.49 -34.75
CA ARG A 5 3.82 15.38 -34.86
C ARG A 5 3.53 16.07 -33.55
N VAL A 6 4.54 16.69 -32.97
CA VAL A 6 4.42 17.49 -31.71
C VAL A 6 3.43 18.65 -31.88
N ASP A 7 3.33 19.19 -33.10
CA ASP A 7 2.40 20.26 -33.46
C ASP A 7 0.93 19.92 -33.15
N LEU A 8 0.54 18.64 -33.34
CA LEU A 8 -0.82 18.17 -33.06
C LEU A 8 -1.13 18.03 -31.57
N LEU A 9 -0.09 17.92 -30.75
CA LEU A 9 -0.19 17.67 -29.32
C LEU A 9 -0.12 18.93 -28.46
N GLN A 10 0.30 20.06 -29.06
CA GLN A 10 0.39 21.33 -28.33
C GLN A 10 -0.97 21.77 -27.77
N ASN A 11 -0.98 22.15 -26.52
CA ASN A 11 -2.18 22.59 -25.79
C ASN A 11 -3.35 21.58 -25.73
N LYS A 12 -3.05 20.28 -25.83
CA LYS A 12 -4.04 19.21 -25.72
C LYS A 12 -3.69 18.27 -24.57
N ASN A 13 -4.72 17.77 -23.91
CA ASN A 13 -4.57 16.66 -22.98
C ASN A 13 -4.48 15.37 -23.78
N VAL A 14 -3.33 14.71 -23.71
CA VAL A 14 -3.06 13.46 -24.42
C VAL A 14 -3.02 12.32 -23.41
N ILE A 15 -3.99 11.42 -23.51
CA ILE A 15 -4.08 10.23 -22.68
C ILE A 15 -3.82 9.02 -23.56
N VAL A 16 -2.89 8.16 -23.16
CA VAL A 16 -2.53 6.95 -23.90
C VAL A 16 -2.86 5.73 -23.04
N PHE A 17 -3.59 4.78 -23.62
CA PHE A 17 -3.80 3.46 -23.08
C PHE A 17 -3.00 2.45 -23.90
N THR A 18 -2.10 1.71 -23.25
CA THR A 18 -1.43 0.57 -23.88
C THR A 18 -2.08 -0.73 -23.43
N TYR A 19 -2.39 -1.59 -24.39
CA TYR A 19 -2.98 -2.92 -24.16
C TYR A 19 -1.93 -4.00 -23.93
N GLY A 20 -0.67 -3.65 -24.04
CA GLY A 20 0.47 -4.49 -23.74
C GLY A 20 1.35 -3.86 -22.67
N GLU A 21 2.62 -4.18 -22.74
CA GLU A 21 3.63 -3.68 -21.83
C GLU A 21 3.88 -2.17 -22.05
N PRO A 22 4.03 -1.37 -20.99
CA PRO A 22 4.16 0.10 -21.10
C PRO A 22 5.62 0.57 -21.32
N TYR A 23 6.52 -0.28 -21.81
CA TYR A 23 7.97 -0.04 -21.77
C TYR A 23 8.56 0.53 -23.07
N TYR A 24 7.72 0.83 -24.07
CA TYR A 24 8.18 1.24 -25.41
C TYR A 24 8.40 2.74 -25.57
N LEU A 25 7.85 3.57 -24.71
CA LEU A 25 8.01 5.01 -24.76
C LEU A 25 9.23 5.44 -23.95
N ASP A 26 10.00 6.34 -24.51
CA ASP A 26 11.10 6.96 -23.78
C ASP A 26 10.62 8.12 -22.89
N SER A 27 11.52 8.65 -22.07
CA SER A 27 11.19 9.75 -21.15
C SER A 27 10.75 11.03 -21.86
N THR A 28 11.23 11.26 -23.08
CA THR A 28 10.89 12.47 -23.87
C THR A 28 9.50 12.35 -24.47
N GLU A 29 9.07 11.14 -24.80
CA GLU A 29 7.72 10.86 -25.31
C GLU A 29 6.70 10.89 -24.17
N ILE A 30 7.01 10.25 -23.05
CA ILE A 30 6.13 10.23 -21.87
C ILE A 30 5.90 11.63 -21.30
N ALA A 31 6.91 12.50 -21.31
CA ALA A 31 6.79 13.89 -20.86
C ALA A 31 5.78 14.73 -21.66
N LYS A 32 5.38 14.28 -22.86
CA LYS A 32 4.35 14.93 -23.69
C LYS A 32 2.93 14.47 -23.39
N LEU A 33 2.78 13.44 -22.55
CA LEU A 33 1.49 12.85 -22.22
C LEU A 33 0.93 13.47 -20.93
N THR A 34 -0.38 13.63 -20.90
CA THR A 34 -1.10 13.99 -19.67
C THR A 34 -1.23 12.79 -18.76
N ALA A 35 -1.48 11.61 -19.34
CA ALA A 35 -1.54 10.34 -18.62
C ALA A 35 -1.18 9.17 -19.53
N TYR A 36 -0.60 8.13 -18.93
CA TYR A 36 -0.22 6.90 -19.61
C TYR A 36 -0.64 5.69 -18.76
N TYR A 37 -1.56 4.89 -19.27
CA TYR A 37 -2.12 3.74 -18.57
C TYR A 37 -1.76 2.43 -19.26
N ALA A 38 -1.29 1.45 -18.50
CA ALA A 38 -1.04 0.10 -18.98
C ALA A 38 -2.18 -0.83 -18.53
N LEU A 39 -2.81 -1.48 -19.49
CA LEU A 39 -3.90 -2.42 -19.24
C LEU A 39 -3.42 -3.88 -19.21
N TYR A 40 -2.27 -4.17 -19.81
CA TYR A 40 -1.66 -5.51 -19.94
C TYR A 40 -2.56 -6.57 -20.60
N ASP A 41 -3.73 -6.20 -21.10
CA ASP A 41 -4.72 -7.10 -21.68
C ASP A 41 -5.48 -6.40 -22.83
N LYS A 42 -6.00 -7.19 -23.76
CA LYS A 42 -6.81 -6.75 -24.91
C LYS A 42 -8.24 -7.29 -24.88
N THR A 43 -8.63 -7.87 -23.77
CA THR A 43 -9.98 -8.42 -23.61
C THR A 43 -11.03 -7.32 -23.49
N GLN A 44 -12.29 -7.66 -23.74
CA GLN A 44 -13.40 -6.70 -23.61
C GLN A 44 -13.47 -6.06 -22.22
N PRO A 45 -13.30 -6.78 -21.09
CA PRO A 45 -13.26 -6.15 -19.77
C PRO A 45 -12.16 -5.09 -19.62
N ALA A 46 -10.98 -5.29 -20.23
CA ALA A 46 -9.89 -4.30 -20.20
C ALA A 46 -10.27 -3.03 -20.97
N LEU A 47 -10.96 -3.18 -22.12
CA LEU A 47 -11.49 -2.04 -22.90
C LEU A 47 -12.54 -1.27 -22.11
N ASP A 48 -13.45 -1.97 -21.44
CA ASP A 48 -14.50 -1.36 -20.63
C ASP A 48 -13.90 -0.58 -19.44
N ILE A 49 -12.89 -1.14 -18.78
CA ILE A 49 -12.17 -0.44 -17.71
C ILE A 49 -11.45 0.81 -18.25
N ALA A 50 -10.78 0.72 -19.41
CA ALA A 50 -10.13 1.88 -20.02
C ALA A 50 -11.14 3.01 -20.29
N ALA A 51 -12.32 2.68 -20.83
CA ALA A 51 -13.39 3.65 -21.04
C ALA A 51 -13.87 4.28 -19.73
N ARG A 52 -14.06 3.48 -18.68
CA ARG A 52 -14.48 3.97 -17.37
C ARG A 52 -13.42 4.85 -16.70
N ILE A 53 -12.12 4.52 -16.86
CA ILE A 53 -11.03 5.37 -16.37
C ILE A 53 -11.04 6.71 -17.13
N LEU A 54 -11.19 6.67 -18.46
CA LEU A 54 -11.25 7.88 -19.27
C LEU A 54 -12.43 8.79 -18.88
N MET A 55 -13.57 8.21 -18.55
CA MET A 55 -14.76 8.93 -18.09
C MET A 55 -14.74 9.26 -16.59
N GLN A 56 -13.65 8.94 -15.89
CA GLN A 56 -13.49 9.15 -14.44
C GLN A 56 -14.50 8.37 -13.57
N GLU A 57 -15.10 7.31 -14.10
CA GLU A 57 -15.99 6.42 -13.37
C GLU A 57 -15.23 5.37 -12.54
N ALA A 58 -13.98 5.10 -12.91
CA ALA A 58 -13.10 4.18 -12.20
C ALA A 58 -11.73 4.82 -11.97
N GLN A 59 -11.12 4.51 -10.83
CA GLN A 59 -9.76 4.95 -10.51
C GLN A 59 -8.77 3.82 -10.74
N PRO A 60 -7.65 4.04 -11.44
CA PRO A 60 -6.60 3.05 -11.57
C PRO A 60 -5.95 2.82 -10.20
N ARG A 61 -5.86 1.55 -9.78
CA ARG A 61 -5.25 1.17 -8.49
C ARG A 61 -4.00 0.31 -8.66
N GLY A 62 -3.67 -0.07 -9.89
CA GLY A 62 -2.51 -0.87 -10.19
C GLY A 62 -1.22 -0.06 -10.09
N SER A 63 -0.11 -0.75 -9.86
CA SER A 63 1.25 -0.21 -9.96
C SER A 63 2.08 -1.02 -10.94
N LEU A 64 3.17 -0.43 -11.43
CA LEU A 64 4.07 -1.14 -12.34
C LEU A 64 4.76 -2.30 -11.61
N PRO A 65 4.78 -3.52 -12.20
CA PRO A 65 5.40 -4.67 -11.57
C PRO A 65 6.93 -4.74 -11.76
N VAL A 66 7.50 -3.77 -12.44
CA VAL A 66 8.94 -3.66 -12.70
C VAL A 66 9.41 -2.22 -12.57
N SER A 67 10.71 -2.03 -12.30
CA SER A 67 11.32 -0.71 -12.32
C SER A 67 11.37 -0.15 -13.74
N LEU A 68 10.97 1.10 -13.90
CA LEU A 68 11.00 1.82 -15.17
C LEU A 68 11.77 3.12 -15.00
N PHE A 69 13.07 3.05 -15.23
CA PHE A 69 13.99 4.17 -14.99
C PHE A 69 13.71 5.39 -15.87
N THR A 70 13.14 5.17 -17.06
CA THR A 70 12.76 6.23 -17.99
C THR A 70 11.75 7.22 -17.41
N VAL A 71 10.92 6.78 -16.46
CA VAL A 71 9.95 7.64 -15.75
C VAL A 71 10.30 7.83 -14.27
N GLY A 72 11.49 7.39 -13.86
CA GLY A 72 11.92 7.50 -12.46
C GLY A 72 11.20 6.54 -11.49
N TYR A 73 10.52 5.52 -12.02
CA TYR A 73 9.86 4.52 -11.19
C TYR A 73 10.84 3.41 -10.79
N ASP A 74 11.11 3.30 -9.51
CA ASP A 74 11.96 2.26 -8.91
C ASP A 74 11.07 1.37 -8.03
N LEU A 75 10.85 0.14 -8.44
CA LEU A 75 9.97 -0.81 -7.77
C LEU A 75 10.38 -1.01 -6.30
N SER A 76 11.69 -1.18 -6.04
CA SER A 76 12.19 -1.39 -4.68
C SER A 76 11.88 -0.21 -3.75
N LYS A 77 11.93 1.02 -4.28
CA LYS A 77 11.58 2.21 -3.51
C LYS A 77 10.07 2.38 -3.34
N GLN A 78 9.29 1.96 -4.32
CA GLN A 78 7.85 2.11 -4.30
C GLN A 78 7.16 1.04 -3.43
N THR A 79 7.71 -0.17 -3.36
CA THR A 79 7.23 -1.24 -2.46
C THR A 79 7.77 -1.10 -1.03
N ALA A 80 8.65 -0.14 -0.79
CA ALA A 80 9.08 0.17 0.57
C ALA A 80 7.94 0.79 1.40
N PRO A 81 7.90 0.55 2.71
CA PRO A 81 6.86 1.11 3.57
C PRO A 81 6.72 2.62 3.42
N THR A 82 5.49 3.11 3.42
CA THR A 82 5.20 4.55 3.41
C THR A 82 5.75 5.18 4.70
N PRO A 83 6.58 6.21 4.61
CA PRO A 83 7.11 6.88 5.80
C PRO A 83 5.96 7.57 6.57
N ASN A 84 6.12 7.63 7.89
CA ASN A 84 5.20 8.35 8.79
C ASN A 84 3.75 7.81 8.80
N GLN A 85 3.51 6.58 8.33
CA GLN A 85 2.20 5.94 8.52
C GLN A 85 1.98 5.61 9.99
N ILE A 86 0.74 5.75 10.43
CA ILE A 86 0.32 5.28 11.76
C ILE A 86 -0.01 3.80 11.62
N ILE A 87 0.77 2.95 12.30
CA ILE A 87 0.59 1.50 12.27
C ILE A 87 -0.31 1.12 13.46
N PRO A 88 -1.51 0.58 13.22
CA PRO A 88 -2.33 0.08 14.30
C PRO A 88 -1.67 -1.11 14.99
N ILE A 89 -1.74 -1.15 16.31
CA ILE A 89 -1.22 -2.22 17.14
C ILE A 89 -2.38 -2.86 17.89
N ALA A 90 -2.52 -4.17 17.79
CA ALA A 90 -3.48 -4.97 18.54
C ALA A 90 -2.76 -5.89 19.52
N LEU A 91 -3.31 -6.03 20.71
CA LEU A 91 -2.89 -7.02 21.70
C LEU A 91 -3.63 -8.34 21.40
N LEU A 92 -2.88 -9.39 21.15
CA LEU A 92 -3.44 -10.73 20.99
C LEU A 92 -3.52 -11.37 22.38
N THR A 93 -4.64 -11.19 23.06
CA THR A 93 -4.90 -11.89 24.33
C THR A 93 -5.30 -13.32 24.04
N THR A 94 -4.42 -14.28 24.33
CA THR A 94 -4.80 -15.69 24.34
C THR A 94 -5.64 -15.92 25.59
N SER A 95 -6.97 -15.91 25.44
CA SER A 95 -7.86 -16.34 26.53
C SER A 95 -7.51 -17.81 26.85
N MET A 96 -7.21 -18.11 28.09
CA MET A 96 -6.90 -19.47 28.54
C MET A 96 -8.06 -20.48 28.38
N ASN A 97 -9.16 -20.10 27.76
CA ASN A 97 -10.35 -20.90 27.50
C ASN A 97 -10.65 -21.13 26.02
N GLY A 98 -9.65 -21.29 25.18
CA GLY A 98 -9.75 -22.01 23.89
C GLY A 98 -10.86 -21.60 22.89
N LEU A 99 -11.54 -20.49 23.06
CA LEU A 99 -12.55 -19.98 22.13
C LEU A 99 -12.13 -18.58 21.62
N PRO A 100 -12.02 -18.38 20.30
CA PRO A 100 -11.82 -17.04 19.76
C PRO A 100 -13.06 -16.20 20.08
N GLN A 101 -12.89 -15.22 20.94
CA GLN A 101 -13.96 -14.24 21.17
C GLN A 101 -14.02 -13.29 19.98
N SER A 102 -15.03 -13.51 19.14
CA SER A 102 -15.42 -12.63 18.06
C SER A 102 -15.82 -11.25 18.58
N THR A 103 -15.40 -10.24 17.85
CA THR A 103 -15.72 -8.81 17.92
C THR A 103 -17.12 -8.54 18.47
N PRO A 104 -17.31 -7.63 19.46
CA PRO A 104 -18.64 -7.17 19.82
C PRO A 104 -19.16 -6.20 18.75
N GLU A 105 -20.33 -6.51 18.24
CA GLU A 105 -21.16 -5.61 17.44
C GLU A 105 -21.43 -4.30 18.19
N ALA A 106 -21.27 -3.21 17.47
CA ALA A 106 -21.52 -1.86 17.96
C ALA A 106 -23.00 -1.64 18.24
N THR A 107 -23.37 -1.54 19.51
CA THR A 107 -24.62 -0.90 19.92
C THR A 107 -24.29 0.17 20.97
N GLY A 108 -24.50 1.39 20.59
CA GLY A 108 -24.39 2.68 21.20
C GLY A 108 -24.27 2.79 22.73
N SER A 109 -23.07 2.74 23.24
CA SER A 109 -22.60 3.45 24.44
C SER A 109 -21.08 3.45 24.36
N SER A 110 -20.43 4.57 24.74
CA SER A 110 -18.97 4.73 24.67
C SER A 110 -18.27 3.50 25.26
N PRO A 111 -17.48 2.75 24.46
CA PRO A 111 -16.78 1.60 25.00
C PRO A 111 -15.64 2.10 25.91
N VAL A 112 -15.79 1.90 27.20
CA VAL A 112 -14.62 1.85 28.09
C VAL A 112 -13.87 0.59 27.64
N THR A 113 -12.87 0.75 26.80
CA THR A 113 -12.00 -0.35 26.40
C THR A 113 -11.33 -0.86 27.68
N PRO A 114 -11.60 -2.11 28.12
CA PRO A 114 -10.96 -2.62 29.33
C PRO A 114 -9.45 -2.62 29.09
N VAL A 115 -8.71 -1.89 29.91
CA VAL A 115 -7.24 -1.92 29.87
C VAL A 115 -6.82 -3.33 30.28
N PRO A 116 -6.17 -4.11 29.41
CA PRO A 116 -5.74 -5.45 29.75
C PRO A 116 -4.74 -5.37 30.91
N LEU A 117 -5.02 -6.10 31.99
CA LEU A 117 -4.12 -6.21 33.12
C LEU A 117 -3.20 -7.41 32.91
N PHE A 118 -1.90 -7.16 32.77
CA PHE A 118 -0.88 -8.18 32.64
C PHE A 118 -0.20 -8.43 34.00
N ARG A 119 0.19 -9.68 34.22
CA ARG A 119 0.97 -10.05 35.40
C ARG A 119 2.47 -10.03 35.06
N MET A 120 3.30 -9.76 36.07
CA MET A 120 4.73 -9.81 35.91
C MET A 120 5.17 -11.22 35.46
N GLY A 121 5.95 -11.32 34.38
CA GLY A 121 6.36 -12.58 33.77
C GLY A 121 5.40 -13.16 32.73
N GLU A 122 4.28 -12.51 32.48
CA GLU A 122 3.33 -12.92 31.43
C GLU A 122 3.88 -12.55 30.03
N THR A 123 3.72 -13.45 29.06
CA THR A 123 4.07 -13.18 27.66
C THR A 123 2.90 -12.53 26.96
N VAL A 124 3.14 -11.37 26.39
CA VAL A 124 2.15 -10.60 25.63
C VAL A 124 2.46 -10.72 24.15
N SER A 125 1.50 -11.20 23.36
CA SER A 125 1.60 -11.19 21.90
C SER A 125 0.98 -9.92 21.35
N ILE A 126 1.69 -9.25 20.46
CA ILE A 126 1.22 -8.05 19.77
C ILE A 126 1.23 -8.28 18.28
N GLN A 127 0.27 -7.68 17.59
CA GLN A 127 0.19 -7.63 16.14
C GLN A 127 0.21 -6.17 15.69
N ALA A 128 1.01 -5.88 14.68
CA ALA A 128 1.03 -4.57 14.03
C ALA A 128 0.61 -4.72 12.57
N GLY A 129 -0.15 -3.77 12.06
CA GLY A 129 -0.59 -3.74 10.66
C GLY A 129 -2.06 -3.38 10.50
N PRO A 130 -2.52 -3.22 9.25
CA PRO A 130 -1.76 -3.39 8.00
C PRO A 130 -0.69 -2.30 7.78
N LEU A 131 0.40 -2.69 7.11
CA LEU A 131 1.44 -1.77 6.67
C LEU A 131 1.29 -1.51 5.16
N TRP A 132 1.38 -0.24 4.78
CA TRP A 132 1.20 0.18 3.40
C TRP A 132 2.52 0.62 2.77
N ASP A 133 2.71 0.24 1.51
CA ASP A 133 3.81 0.72 0.69
C ASP A 133 3.50 2.11 0.09
N LYS A 134 4.44 2.68 -0.67
CA LYS A 134 4.25 3.99 -1.31
C LYS A 134 3.28 3.97 -2.49
N ASN A 135 2.93 2.80 -3.01
CA ASN A 135 1.89 2.64 -4.03
C ASN A 135 0.48 2.53 -3.41
N GLY A 136 0.36 2.46 -2.07
CA GLY A 136 -0.91 2.24 -1.38
C GLY A 136 -1.36 0.78 -1.37
N HIS A 137 -0.43 -0.16 -1.56
CA HIS A 137 -0.67 -1.59 -1.41
C HIS A 137 -0.08 -2.08 -0.08
N LEU A 138 -0.44 -3.29 0.33
CA LEU A 138 0.21 -3.93 1.46
C LEU A 138 1.69 -4.15 1.14
N VAL A 139 2.55 -3.95 2.14
CA VAL A 139 3.98 -4.22 1.96
C VAL A 139 4.23 -5.70 1.64
N PRO A 140 5.31 -6.03 0.91
CA PRO A 140 5.66 -7.41 0.61
C PRO A 140 5.87 -8.23 1.89
N ASP A 141 5.51 -9.52 1.83
CA ASP A 141 5.82 -10.46 2.90
C ASP A 141 7.33 -10.54 3.15
N GLY A 142 7.70 -10.71 4.41
CA GLY A 142 9.09 -10.69 4.82
C GLY A 142 9.65 -9.28 5.10
N THR A 143 8.85 -8.22 4.98
CA THR A 143 9.26 -6.88 5.40
C THR A 143 9.51 -6.88 6.91
N VAL A 144 10.72 -6.46 7.32
CA VAL A 144 11.12 -6.45 8.74
C VAL A 144 10.44 -5.30 9.47
N VAL A 145 9.77 -5.64 10.56
CA VAL A 145 9.15 -4.68 11.51
C VAL A 145 9.86 -4.76 12.84
N ARG A 146 10.37 -3.64 13.32
CA ARG A 146 11.01 -3.54 14.63
C ARG A 146 10.08 -2.85 15.61
N PHE A 147 9.79 -3.54 16.70
CA PHE A 147 9.02 -2.98 17.80
C PHE A 147 9.99 -2.36 18.82
N THR A 148 9.68 -1.18 19.31
CA THR A 148 10.45 -0.53 20.38
C THR A 148 9.56 -0.39 21.60
N THR A 149 9.92 -1.05 22.69
CA THR A 149 9.24 -0.93 23.98
C THR A 149 10.00 0.05 24.86
N ARG A 150 9.31 1.05 25.37
CA ARG A 150 9.88 2.06 26.28
C ARG A 150 9.15 2.04 27.61
N LEU A 151 9.87 2.37 28.69
CA LEU A 151 9.26 2.60 29.98
C LEU A 151 8.49 3.93 29.96
N ALA A 152 7.25 3.91 30.45
CA ALA A 152 6.43 5.12 30.50
C ALA A 152 7.09 6.19 31.39
N GLY A 153 7.30 7.40 30.83
CA GLY A 153 7.95 8.51 31.52
C GLY A 153 9.48 8.55 31.44
N GLU A 154 10.11 7.54 30.83
CA GLU A 154 11.55 7.48 30.61
C GLU A 154 11.87 7.18 29.16
N ASP A 155 12.99 7.70 28.64
CA ASP A 155 13.48 7.36 27.29
C ASP A 155 14.25 6.02 27.25
N LEU A 156 14.08 5.21 28.26
CA LEU A 156 14.75 3.91 28.35
C LEU A 156 14.09 2.88 27.45
N ILE A 157 14.86 2.36 26.48
CA ILE A 157 14.44 1.26 25.63
C ILE A 157 14.64 -0.06 26.38
N ILE A 158 13.54 -0.79 26.62
CA ILE A 158 13.57 -2.07 27.34
C ILE A 158 13.84 -3.23 26.39
N ALA A 159 13.22 -3.22 25.21
CA ALA A 159 13.35 -4.30 24.21
C ALA A 159 13.10 -3.77 22.80
N GLN A 160 13.73 -4.42 21.82
CA GLN A 160 13.56 -4.16 20.39
C GLN A 160 13.37 -5.48 19.61
N PRO A 161 12.27 -6.21 19.83
CA PRO A 161 12.01 -7.42 19.06
C PRO A 161 11.73 -7.07 17.59
N GLU A 162 12.09 -7.99 16.69
CA GLU A 162 11.81 -7.90 15.26
C GLU A 162 10.85 -9.01 14.85
N ALA A 163 9.99 -8.70 13.91
CA ALA A 163 9.12 -9.64 13.24
C ALA A 163 9.09 -9.34 11.74
N THR A 164 8.61 -10.28 10.94
CA THR A 164 8.40 -10.08 9.51
C THR A 164 6.92 -10.10 9.18
N THR A 165 6.53 -9.31 8.19
CA THR A 165 5.15 -9.25 7.72
C THR A 165 4.73 -10.55 7.05
N GLN A 166 3.46 -10.90 7.23
CA GLN A 166 2.73 -11.94 6.53
C GLN A 166 1.36 -11.37 6.18
N ASN A 167 1.08 -11.26 4.89
CA ASN A 167 -0.12 -10.58 4.34
C ASN A 167 -0.21 -9.08 4.72
N GLY A 168 0.93 -8.42 4.76
CA GLY A 168 1.04 -6.97 5.02
C GLY A 168 1.19 -6.57 6.47
#